data_5aa38904177611574e8933dc4c110e01
#
_entry.id   5aa38904177611574e8933dc4c110e01
#
_cell.length_a   1.000
_cell.length_b   1.000
_cell.length_c   1.000
_cell.angle_alpha   90.00
_cell.angle_beta   90.00
_cell.angle_gamma   90.00
#
_symmetry.space_group_name_H-M   'P 1'
#
loop_
_entity.id
_entity.type
_entity.pdbx_description
1 polymer ?
#
loop_
_entity_poly.entity_id
_entity_poly.type
_entity_poly.pdbx_seq_one_letter_code
_entity_poly.pdbx_strand_id
1 'polypeptide(L)' 'MRILGIDPGSHVTGYGVIDKSGNYLRHVAHGEIKARRNSLLSEVLMDTFRELGAVIADNNPQAVS' A
#
# COMPACT_ATOMS: atom_id res chain seq x y z
N MET A 1 -6.73 -12.02 -10.56
CA MET A 1 -7.10 -11.28 -9.32
C MET A 1 -5.99 -10.31 -8.95
N ARG A 2 -6.34 -9.08 -8.72
CA ARG A 2 -5.37 -8.06 -8.28
C ARG A 2 -5.35 -7.98 -6.76
N ILE A 3 -4.17 -8.07 -6.18
CA ILE A 3 -3.97 -8.14 -4.74
C ILE A 3 -3.02 -7.02 -4.33
N LEU A 4 -3.43 -6.25 -3.31
CA LEU A 4 -2.58 -5.27 -2.65
C LEU A 4 -2.06 -5.86 -1.34
N GLY A 5 -0.75 -5.97 -1.21
CA GLY A 5 -0.09 -6.36 0.02
C GLY A 5 0.47 -5.13 0.73
N ILE A 6 0.33 -5.06 2.04
CA ILE A 6 0.77 -3.94 2.85
C ILE A 6 1.69 -4.44 3.95
N ASP A 7 2.85 -3.81 4.09
CA ASP A 7 3.80 -4.04 5.17
C ASP A 7 3.91 -2.77 6.02
N PRO A 8 3.11 -2.65 7.08
CA PRO A 8 3.06 -1.42 7.87
C PRO A 8 4.31 -1.25 8.74
N GLY A 9 4.74 -0.01 8.84
CA GLY A 9 5.85 0.39 9.72
C GLY A 9 5.58 1.75 10.35
N SER A 10 6.32 2.06 11.39
CA SER A 10 6.15 3.34 12.11
C SER A 10 6.67 4.55 11.35
N HIS A 11 7.63 4.34 10.46
CA HIS A 11 8.24 5.42 9.67
C HIS A 11 7.99 5.23 8.18
N VAL A 12 7.92 3.99 7.73
CA VAL A 12 7.72 3.66 6.33
C VAL A 12 6.72 2.52 6.25
N THR A 13 5.71 2.65 5.40
CA THR A 13 4.78 1.58 5.07
C THR A 13 5.04 1.15 3.64
N GLY A 14 5.43 -0.11 3.46
CA GLY A 14 5.63 -0.68 2.13
C GLY A 14 4.33 -1.23 1.56
N TYR A 15 4.19 -1.18 0.25
CA TYR A 15 3.08 -1.84 -0.42
C TYR A 15 3.52 -2.44 -1.75
N GLY A 16 2.81 -3.48 -2.15
CA GLY A 16 2.98 -4.10 -3.45
C GLY A 16 1.65 -4.51 -4.04
N VAL A 17 1.52 -4.35 -5.33
CA VAL A 17 0.31 -4.76 -6.08
C VAL A 17 0.72 -5.80 -7.10
N ILE A 18 0.06 -6.94 -7.07
CA ILE A 18 0.28 -8.02 -8.01
C ILE A 18 -1.02 -8.45 -8.68
N ASP A 19 -0.91 -8.96 -9.90
CA ASP A 19 -1.98 -9.70 -10.56
C ASP A 19 -1.67 -11.19 -10.47
N LYS A 20 -2.65 -11.96 -10.02
CA LYS A 20 -2.57 -13.41 -9.96
C LYS A 20 -3.58 -14.04 -10.91
N SER A 21 -3.08 -14.96 -11.75
CA SER A 21 -3.93 -15.74 -12.65
C SER A 21 -3.41 -17.18 -12.65
N GLY A 22 -4.12 -18.08 -11.99
CA GLY A 22 -3.66 -19.45 -11.79
C GLY A 22 -2.36 -19.49 -11.03
N ASN A 23 -1.30 -20.04 -11.63
CA ASN A 23 0.05 -20.07 -11.07
C ASN A 23 0.91 -18.90 -11.52
N TYR A 24 0.33 -17.97 -12.27
CA TYR A 24 1.05 -16.83 -12.81
C TYR A 24 0.93 -15.64 -11.87
N LEU A 25 2.07 -15.02 -11.57
CA LEU A 25 2.13 -13.79 -10.77
C LEU A 25 2.80 -12.71 -11.62
N ARG A 26 2.17 -11.55 -11.69
CA ARG A 26 2.71 -10.40 -12.39
C ARG A 26 2.77 -9.21 -11.45
N HIS A 27 3.94 -8.59 -11.35
CA HIS A 27 4.12 -7.35 -10.63
C HIS A 27 3.40 -6.22 -11.36
N VAL A 28 2.59 -5.45 -10.62
CA VAL A 28 1.89 -4.29 -11.17
C VAL A 28 2.54 -3.00 -10.67
N ALA A 29 2.72 -2.87 -9.37
CA ALA A 29 3.29 -1.68 -8.76
C ALA A 29 3.83 -2.01 -7.37
N HIS A 30 4.73 -1.19 -6.89
CA HIS A 30 5.16 -1.20 -5.49
C HIS A 30 5.62 0.20 -5.09
N GLY A 31 5.69 0.44 -3.81
CA GLY A 31 6.17 1.72 -3.31
C GLY A 31 6.26 1.76 -1.81
N GLU A 32 6.59 2.92 -1.32
CA GLU A 32 6.71 3.19 0.09
C GLU A 32 5.96 4.48 0.43
N ILE A 33 5.29 4.46 1.58
CA ILE A 33 4.65 5.64 2.15
C ILE A 33 5.49 6.03 3.36
N LYS A 34 6.16 7.19 3.28
CA LYS A 34 7.05 7.64 4.34
C LYS A 34 6.31 8.58 5.26
N ALA A 35 6.48 8.37 6.58
CA ALA A 35 5.95 9.27 7.57
C ALA A 35 6.73 10.60 7.53
N ARG A 36 6.02 11.70 7.82
CA ARG A 36 6.66 13.01 7.96
C ARG A 36 7.58 12.99 9.18
N ARG A 37 8.73 13.64 9.04
CA ARG A 37 9.71 13.73 10.12
C ARG A 37 9.10 14.49 11.31
N ASN A 38 9.31 13.97 12.51
CA ASN A 38 8.80 14.56 13.77
C ASN A 38 7.27 14.73 13.79
N SER A 39 6.54 13.89 13.06
CA SER A 39 5.09 13.91 13.05
C SER A 39 4.53 13.24 14.30
N LEU A 40 3.37 13.72 14.75
CA LEU A 40 2.60 13.01 15.75
C LEU A 40 2.08 11.69 15.17
N LEU A 41 1.85 10.69 16.02
CA LEU A 41 1.34 9.40 15.57
C LEU A 41 0.02 9.54 14.81
N SER A 42 -0.87 10.40 15.26
CA SER A 42 -2.15 10.67 14.59
C SER A 42 -1.95 11.19 13.16
N GLU A 43 -0.94 12.06 12.96
CA GLU A 43 -0.63 12.58 11.63
C GLU A 43 -0.08 11.49 10.72
N VAL A 44 0.79 10.62 11.25
CA VAL A 44 1.35 9.49 10.51
C VAL A 44 0.22 8.55 10.06
N LEU A 45 -0.71 8.23 10.94
CA LEU A 45 -1.84 7.36 10.62
C LEU A 45 -2.74 7.97 9.55
N MET A 46 -3.03 9.27 9.65
CA MET A 46 -3.86 9.95 8.67
C MET A 46 -3.19 10.01 7.30
N ASP A 47 -1.90 10.32 7.24
CA ASP A 47 -1.16 10.40 5.98
C ASP A 47 -1.09 9.02 5.32
N THR A 48 -0.77 7.99 6.11
CA THR A 48 -0.71 6.62 5.61
C THR A 48 -2.06 6.16 5.06
N PHE A 49 -3.12 6.43 5.79
CA PHE A 49 -4.48 6.08 5.38
C PHE A 49 -4.86 6.76 4.06
N ARG A 50 -4.56 8.05 3.94
CA ARG A 50 -4.87 8.82 2.73
C ARG A 50 -4.11 8.29 1.51
N GLU A 51 -2.81 8.02 1.67
CA GLU A 51 -1.99 7.56 0.55
C GLU A 51 -2.31 6.13 0.15
N LEU A 52 -2.63 5.25 1.10
CA LEU A 52 -3.13 3.92 0.78
C LEU A 52 -4.46 3.98 0.04
N GLY A 53 -5.33 4.92 0.41
CA GLY A 53 -6.57 5.15 -0.31
C GLY A 53 -6.34 5.50 -1.78
N ALA A 54 -5.34 6.33 -2.07
CA ALA A 54 -4.96 6.66 -3.45
C ALA A 54 -4.43 5.43 -4.19
N VAL A 55 -3.60 4.61 -3.55
CA VAL A 55 -3.08 3.37 -4.14
C VAL A 55 -4.23 2.42 -4.47
N ILE A 56 -5.19 2.27 -3.59
CA ILE A 56 -6.36 1.43 -3.81
C ILE A 56 -7.19 1.96 -4.98
N ALA A 57 -7.42 3.26 -5.04
CA ALA A 57 -8.18 3.89 -6.11
C ALA A 57 -7.49 3.72 -7.47
N ASP A 58 -6.16 3.91 -7.52
CA ASP A 58 -5.40 3.83 -8.76
C ASP A 58 -5.28 2.40 -9.29
N ASN A 59 -5.20 1.41 -8.41
CA ASN A 59 -4.95 0.02 -8.79
C ASN A 59 -6.19 -0.87 -8.73
N ASN A 60 -7.22 -0.43 -8.04
CA ASN A 60 -8.51 -1.12 -7.94
C ASN A 60 -8.35 -2.61 -7.57
N PRO A 61 -7.66 -2.95 -6.46
CA PRO A 61 -7.43 -4.33 -6.10
C PRO A 61 -8.72 -5.02 -5.65
N GLN A 62 -8.78 -6.31 -5.88
CA GLN A 62 -9.92 -7.15 -5.46
C GLN A 62 -9.73 -7.71 -4.05
N ALA A 63 -8.49 -7.70 -3.55
CA ALA A 63 -8.16 -8.13 -2.20
C ALA A 63 -7.03 -7.29 -1.64
N VAL A 64 -7.03 -7.11 -0.32
CA VAL A 64 -5.99 -6.39 0.42
C VAL A 64 -5.47 -7.32 1.52
N SER A 65 -4.18 -7.41 1.63
CA SER A 65 -3.54 -8.30 2.60
C SER A 65 -2.47 -7.56 3.41
#